data_3b44a01ed09c42075b7ba7c8e0f7b5d9
#
_entry.id   3b44a01ed09c42075b7ba7c8e0f7b5d9
#
_cell.length_a   1.000
_cell.length_b   1.000
_cell.length_c   1.000
_cell.angle_alpha   90.00
_cell.angle_beta   90.00
_cell.angle_gamma   90.00
#
_symmetry.space_group_name_H-M   'P 1'
#
loop_
_entity.id
_entity.type
_entity.pdbx_description
1 polymer ?
#
loop_
_entity_poly.entity_id
_entity_poly.type
_entity_poly.pdbx_seq_one_letter_code
_entity_poly.pdbx_strand_id
1 'polypeptide(L)'
;MQQRFTPRTGRRIAAGIAGAAAAALMLTACSGDTGSVDVADEAPDELSGTVSLWHFFTDREASVIQGVVDDFEAQNPGVTVEVHEGQDDEKLRKVIAAGSDDIDVGLSYSTDVVGNLCSTGAFRDLQPYIDRDEVDMSQISDTVQSYSEFEGTRCTMPVLADVNALFYNKDIFAEAGITEPPKTLDELEDIALKLTEYNDDGSIKRLGFNPFMGMYENTAAHFGPAVGGKWLDDDGYSAIGSDEGWPVLMQWQKDFVDEIGYDKLQAFTAGLGQEFSADNAFHTGQLAMTIDGEYRTAFIADQAPDLNYGTAPFPTATGFEDLYGAGYIVGNIAGIAKGSKNPELAWALLKYLSTDTDALVKMGNGLKNVPTTTAALESPDLEVSEQYQTFIDIALHPKTATTPPSLVGAGYTQAFGSYWEKFQAGTGGNLAEGLAGVDQEINDSVDLVSGP
;
A
#
# COMPACT_ATOMS: atom_id res chain seq x y z
N MET A 1 50.43 26.28 32.50
CA MET A 1 51.21 27.41 32.03
C MET A 1 50.27 28.49 31.59
N GLN A 2 50.16 29.50 32.43
CA GLN A 2 49.35 30.70 32.19
C GLN A 2 50.03 31.58 31.13
N GLN A 3 49.23 32.24 30.32
CA GLN A 3 49.53 33.65 30.00
C GLN A 3 48.27 34.43 29.56
N ARG A 4 47.97 35.40 30.36
CA ARG A 4 47.07 36.56 30.14
C ARG A 4 47.75 37.54 29.20
N PHE A 5 46.93 38.44 28.55
CA PHE A 5 47.07 39.88 28.53
C PHE A 5 46.12 40.50 27.50
N THR A 6 45.19 41.24 27.88
CA THR A 6 44.74 42.60 28.19
C THR A 6 44.68 43.58 27.00
N PRO A 7 43.77 44.56 27.08
CA PRO A 7 43.17 45.26 25.95
C PRO A 7 43.87 46.63 25.70
N ARG A 8 43.58 47.20 24.55
CA ARG A 8 43.95 48.60 24.29
C ARG A 8 42.82 49.41 23.71
N THR A 9 42.52 50.45 24.46
CA THR A 9 41.62 51.59 24.31
C THR A 9 41.97 52.52 23.16
N GLY A 10 40.94 53.14 22.55
CA GLY A 10 40.81 54.56 22.35
C GLY A 10 40.99 55.13 20.96
N ARG A 11 39.96 55.67 20.33
CA ARG A 11 39.81 57.13 20.12
C ARG A 11 38.55 57.50 19.39
N ARG A 12 37.79 58.40 20.03
CA ARG A 12 36.66 59.14 19.46
C ARG A 12 37.19 60.19 18.50
N ILE A 13 36.45 60.47 17.42
CA ILE A 13 36.21 61.85 16.94
C ILE A 13 34.89 61.88 16.17
N ALA A 14 34.22 63.01 16.28
CA ALA A 14 32.82 63.29 16.11
C ALA A 14 32.43 63.86 14.72
N ALA A 15 31.11 63.77 14.51
CA ALA A 15 30.23 64.78 13.91
C ALA A 15 30.20 64.96 12.38
N GLY A 16 29.01 64.83 11.82
CA GLY A 16 28.56 65.32 10.52
C GLY A 16 27.08 65.04 10.30
N ILE A 17 26.26 66.05 10.42
CA ILE A 17 24.82 66.14 10.34
C ILE A 17 24.35 66.15 8.86
N ALA A 18 23.18 65.54 8.64
CA ALA A 18 22.09 65.85 7.73
C ALA A 18 21.83 64.98 6.52
N GLY A 19 20.57 64.49 6.45
CA GLY A 19 19.97 63.95 5.24
C GLY A 19 18.79 63.01 5.58
N ALA A 20 17.61 63.58 5.90
CA ALA A 20 16.37 62.82 6.04
C ALA A 20 15.92 62.30 4.66
N ALA A 21 15.85 61.01 4.50
CA ALA A 21 15.06 60.35 3.45
C ALA A 21 14.27 59.23 4.12
N ALA A 22 12.97 59.39 4.21
CA ALA A 22 12.02 58.40 4.71
C ALA A 22 11.98 57.21 3.71
N ALA A 23 12.65 56.11 4.07
CA ALA A 23 12.44 54.85 3.43
C ALA A 23 11.37 54.08 4.25
N ALA A 24 10.17 53.99 3.72
CA ALA A 24 9.13 53.13 4.22
C ALA A 24 9.63 51.65 4.09
N LEU A 25 10.07 51.08 5.19
CA LEU A 25 10.28 49.64 5.31
C LEU A 25 8.88 48.96 5.28
N MET A 26 8.52 48.46 4.12
CA MET A 26 7.47 47.43 4.04
C MET A 26 7.99 46.21 4.81
N LEU A 27 7.40 45.96 5.96
CA LEU A 27 7.40 44.66 6.62
C LEU A 27 6.58 43.71 5.72
N THR A 28 7.24 43.02 4.80
CA THR A 28 6.69 41.79 4.24
C THR A 28 6.74 40.77 5.36
N ALA A 29 5.57 40.52 5.97
CA ALA A 29 5.35 39.34 6.76
C ALA A 29 5.68 38.15 5.86
N CYS A 30 6.64 37.34 6.26
CA CYS A 30 6.77 35.98 5.77
C CYS A 30 5.53 35.22 6.26
N SER A 31 4.46 35.26 5.46
CA SER A 31 3.51 34.18 5.44
C SER A 31 4.29 32.97 4.91
N GLY A 32 4.30 31.88 5.65
CA GLY A 32 4.91 30.64 5.20
C GLY A 32 4.37 30.31 3.80
N ASP A 33 5.29 30.28 2.85
CA ASP A 33 5.04 29.87 1.50
C ASP A 33 4.74 28.35 1.58
N THR A 34 3.46 27.99 1.62
CA THR A 34 3.01 26.68 1.21
C THR A 34 3.30 26.65 -0.28
N GLY A 35 4.48 26.07 -0.63
CA GLY A 35 5.07 26.14 -1.94
C GLY A 35 4.05 25.84 -3.03
N SER A 36 3.55 26.89 -3.68
CA SER A 36 2.82 26.74 -4.94
C SER A 36 3.75 26.02 -5.91
N VAL A 37 3.33 24.85 -6.35
CA VAL A 37 4.02 24.11 -7.42
C VAL A 37 3.93 25.02 -8.64
N ASP A 38 5.07 25.45 -9.17
CA ASP A 38 5.13 26.29 -10.37
C ASP A 38 4.93 25.37 -11.58
N VAL A 39 3.67 25.06 -11.89
CA VAL A 39 3.26 24.26 -13.05
C VAL A 39 3.10 25.20 -14.23
N ALA A 40 3.64 24.85 -15.39
CA ALA A 40 3.45 25.63 -16.61
C ALA A 40 1.96 25.74 -16.96
N ASP A 41 1.51 26.91 -17.44
CA ASP A 41 0.11 27.17 -17.79
C ASP A 41 -0.40 26.25 -18.92
N GLU A 42 0.50 25.78 -19.79
CA GLU A 42 0.22 24.87 -20.89
C GLU A 42 1.23 23.69 -20.85
N ALA A 43 0.76 22.49 -21.18
CA ALA A 43 1.64 21.33 -21.32
C ALA A 43 2.64 21.58 -22.48
N PRO A 44 3.88 21.09 -22.38
CA PRO A 44 4.84 21.22 -23.47
C PRO A 44 4.34 20.53 -24.76
N ASP A 45 4.44 21.24 -25.90
CA ASP A 45 4.06 20.69 -27.21
C ASP A 45 4.90 19.45 -27.60
N GLU A 46 6.18 19.45 -27.20
CA GLU A 46 7.12 18.34 -27.43
C GLU A 46 7.85 18.00 -26.13
N LEU A 47 7.82 16.71 -25.77
CA LEU A 47 8.56 16.22 -24.62
C LEU A 47 9.99 15.86 -25.06
N SER A 48 10.97 16.26 -24.25
CA SER A 48 12.37 15.89 -24.49
C SER A 48 13.20 15.94 -23.20
N GLY A 49 14.27 15.15 -23.16
CA GLY A 49 15.17 15.09 -22.02
C GLY A 49 15.18 13.74 -21.34
N THR A 50 15.77 13.70 -20.16
CA THR A 50 15.87 12.47 -19.35
C THR A 50 15.03 12.61 -18.09
N VAL A 51 14.30 11.55 -17.73
CA VAL A 51 13.53 11.41 -16.50
C VAL A 51 13.86 10.08 -15.84
N SER A 52 14.01 10.06 -14.52
CA SER A 52 14.26 8.83 -13.76
C SER A 52 12.97 8.25 -13.19
N LEU A 53 12.79 6.93 -13.32
CA LEU A 53 11.73 6.15 -12.71
C LEU A 53 12.33 5.14 -11.72
N TRP A 54 11.99 5.26 -10.46
CA TRP A 54 12.43 4.32 -9.42
C TRP A 54 11.25 3.47 -8.97
N HIS A 55 11.41 2.13 -8.98
CA HIS A 55 10.35 1.20 -8.57
C HIS A 55 10.91 -0.05 -7.87
N PHE A 56 10.08 -0.74 -7.12
CA PHE A 56 10.43 -1.91 -6.32
C PHE A 56 10.38 -3.25 -7.09
N PHE A 57 9.70 -3.32 -8.22
CA PHE A 57 9.59 -4.54 -9.03
C PHE A 57 10.95 -5.10 -9.45
N THR A 58 11.04 -6.43 -9.50
CA THR A 58 12.26 -7.18 -9.88
C THR A 58 11.95 -8.22 -10.95
N ASP A 59 12.99 -8.76 -11.59
CA ASP A 59 12.93 -9.90 -12.51
C ASP A 59 11.84 -9.75 -13.61
N ARG A 60 10.87 -10.68 -13.63
CA ARG A 60 9.76 -10.69 -14.59
C ARG A 60 8.96 -9.39 -14.54
N GLU A 61 8.65 -8.94 -13.36
CA GLU A 61 7.82 -7.75 -13.16
C GLU A 61 8.52 -6.48 -13.63
N ALA A 62 9.81 -6.34 -13.32
CA ALA A 62 10.63 -5.23 -13.83
C ALA A 62 10.67 -5.21 -15.36
N SER A 63 10.71 -6.39 -16.00
CA SER A 63 10.66 -6.49 -17.46
C SER A 63 9.33 -6.01 -18.05
N VAL A 64 8.20 -6.19 -17.35
CA VAL A 64 6.90 -5.64 -17.76
C VAL A 64 6.91 -4.11 -17.70
N ILE A 65 7.38 -3.54 -16.57
CA ILE A 65 7.52 -2.08 -16.43
C ILE A 65 8.45 -1.50 -17.51
N GLN A 66 9.60 -2.15 -17.76
CA GLN A 66 10.50 -1.71 -18.83
C GLN A 66 9.79 -1.69 -20.19
N GLY A 67 9.00 -2.72 -20.51
CA GLY A 67 8.23 -2.75 -21.75
C GLY A 67 7.20 -1.62 -21.87
N VAL A 68 6.59 -1.19 -20.78
CA VAL A 68 5.67 -0.03 -20.76
C VAL A 68 6.44 1.27 -20.95
N VAL A 69 7.62 1.38 -20.34
CA VAL A 69 8.53 2.53 -20.54
C VAL A 69 9.00 2.61 -21.99
N ASP A 70 9.36 1.49 -22.61
CA ASP A 70 9.77 1.44 -24.02
C ASP A 70 8.65 1.96 -24.96
N ASP A 71 7.38 1.66 -24.64
CA ASP A 71 6.23 2.19 -25.41
C ASP A 71 6.06 3.71 -25.21
N PHE A 72 6.30 4.21 -24.00
CA PHE A 72 6.28 5.66 -23.72
C PHE A 72 7.39 6.39 -24.49
N GLU A 73 8.62 5.87 -24.50
CA GLU A 73 9.74 6.41 -25.27
C GLU A 73 9.48 6.37 -26.79
N ALA A 74 8.86 5.28 -27.28
CA ALA A 74 8.49 5.17 -28.69
C ALA A 74 7.46 6.22 -29.14
N GLN A 75 6.54 6.59 -28.24
CA GLN A 75 5.56 7.66 -28.46
C GLN A 75 6.21 9.06 -28.32
N ASN A 76 7.33 9.18 -27.60
CA ASN A 76 8.03 10.41 -27.30
C ASN A 76 9.53 10.32 -27.66
N PRO A 77 9.91 10.37 -28.97
CA PRO A 77 11.28 10.06 -29.43
C PRO A 77 12.38 10.97 -28.87
N GLY A 78 12.01 12.10 -28.24
CA GLY A 78 12.95 13.03 -27.58
C GLY A 78 13.22 12.70 -26.12
N VAL A 79 12.55 11.70 -25.57
CA VAL A 79 12.59 11.33 -24.15
C VAL A 79 13.46 10.11 -23.92
N THR A 80 14.17 10.10 -22.80
CA THR A 80 14.84 8.92 -22.25
C THR A 80 14.38 8.73 -20.80
N VAL A 81 13.95 7.51 -20.45
CA VAL A 81 13.58 7.14 -19.09
C VAL A 81 14.67 6.26 -18.48
N GLU A 82 15.34 6.74 -17.45
CA GLU A 82 16.30 5.96 -16.67
C GLU A 82 15.57 5.14 -15.60
N VAL A 83 15.38 3.84 -15.85
CA VAL A 83 14.67 2.93 -14.94
C VAL A 83 15.61 2.38 -13.88
N HIS A 84 15.25 2.51 -12.63
CA HIS A 84 15.93 1.96 -11.46
C HIS A 84 15.03 0.93 -10.78
N GLU A 85 15.19 -0.34 -11.15
CA GLU A 85 14.42 -1.47 -10.66
C GLU A 85 14.87 -1.96 -9.28
N GLY A 86 14.03 -2.74 -8.61
CA GLY A 86 14.37 -3.46 -7.37
C GLY A 86 14.75 -2.56 -6.20
N GLN A 87 14.21 -1.35 -6.15
CA GLN A 87 14.49 -0.44 -5.05
C GLN A 87 13.73 -0.87 -3.79
N ASP A 88 14.43 -0.89 -2.68
CA ASP A 88 13.80 -1.02 -1.37
C ASP A 88 12.86 0.15 -1.11
N ASP A 89 11.58 -0.14 -0.83
CA ASP A 89 10.53 0.88 -0.71
C ASP A 89 10.80 1.86 0.45
N GLU A 90 11.30 1.38 1.57
CA GLU A 90 11.67 2.24 2.70
C GLU A 90 12.83 3.17 2.35
N LYS A 91 13.82 2.66 1.60
CA LYS A 91 14.95 3.47 1.10
C LYS A 91 14.45 4.50 0.09
N LEU A 92 13.58 4.10 -0.85
CA LEU A 92 12.98 4.99 -1.85
C LEU A 92 12.29 6.17 -1.14
N ARG A 93 11.42 5.90 -0.18
CA ARG A 93 10.71 6.93 0.60
C ARG A 93 11.66 7.88 1.34
N LYS A 94 12.74 7.35 1.94
CA LYS A 94 13.76 8.17 2.62
C LYS A 94 14.50 9.11 1.65
N VAL A 95 14.81 8.63 0.45
CA VAL A 95 15.50 9.45 -0.58
C VAL A 95 14.58 10.54 -1.10
N ILE A 96 13.30 10.24 -1.34
CA ILE A 96 12.27 11.21 -1.72
C ILE A 96 12.10 12.27 -0.63
N ALA A 97 11.92 11.84 0.62
CA ALA A 97 11.76 12.75 1.76
C ALA A 97 12.99 13.67 1.98
N ALA A 98 14.18 13.19 1.65
CA ALA A 98 15.41 13.99 1.69
C ALA A 98 15.49 15.04 0.57
N GLY A 99 14.57 15.03 -0.41
CA GLY A 99 14.54 15.95 -1.53
C GLY A 99 15.68 15.73 -2.52
N SER A 100 16.13 14.47 -2.70
CA SER A 100 17.12 14.11 -3.71
C SER A 100 16.67 14.52 -5.11
N ASP A 101 17.60 14.96 -5.93
CA ASP A 101 17.41 15.26 -7.34
C ASP A 101 17.73 14.07 -8.27
N ASP A 102 18.00 12.91 -7.68
CA ASP A 102 18.25 11.65 -8.42
C ASP A 102 16.95 10.94 -8.81
N ILE A 103 15.81 11.32 -8.21
CA ILE A 103 14.51 10.72 -8.46
C ILE A 103 13.56 11.76 -9.04
N ASP A 104 13.00 11.49 -10.22
CA ASP A 104 11.90 12.28 -10.77
C ASP A 104 10.55 11.67 -10.43
N VAL A 105 10.34 10.39 -10.77
CA VAL A 105 9.13 9.61 -10.46
C VAL A 105 9.50 8.45 -9.54
N GLY A 106 8.84 8.38 -8.38
CA GLY A 106 8.97 7.27 -7.45
C GLY A 106 7.67 6.47 -7.37
N LEU A 107 7.75 5.15 -7.54
CA LEU A 107 6.64 4.21 -7.45
C LEU A 107 6.81 3.36 -6.19
N SER A 108 5.79 3.35 -5.33
CA SER A 108 5.74 2.66 -4.03
C SER A 108 4.50 1.77 -3.95
N TYR A 109 4.58 0.67 -3.20
CA TYR A 109 3.42 -0.16 -2.87
C TYR A 109 2.76 0.23 -1.53
N SER A 110 3.33 1.18 -0.80
CA SER A 110 2.86 1.57 0.53
C SER A 110 1.93 2.78 0.45
N THR A 111 0.62 2.55 0.41
CA THR A 111 -0.38 3.63 0.34
C THR A 111 -0.57 4.37 1.66
N ASP A 112 -0.33 3.73 2.79
CA ASP A 112 -0.43 4.30 4.13
C ASP A 112 0.57 5.45 4.39
N VAL A 113 1.67 5.51 3.62
CA VAL A 113 2.67 6.59 3.71
C VAL A 113 2.29 7.86 2.94
N VAL A 114 1.22 7.83 2.15
CA VAL A 114 0.76 8.98 1.35
C VAL A 114 0.52 10.20 2.24
N GLY A 115 -0.06 10.01 3.42
CA GLY A 115 -0.24 11.11 4.39
C GLY A 115 1.06 11.83 4.72
N ASN A 116 2.13 11.09 5.00
CA ASN A 116 3.44 11.67 5.27
C ASN A 116 4.08 12.32 4.03
N LEU A 117 3.99 11.68 2.87
CA LEU A 117 4.58 12.20 1.63
C LEU A 117 3.91 13.49 1.15
N CYS A 118 2.57 13.58 1.27
CA CYS A 118 1.81 14.76 0.89
C CYS A 118 2.01 15.91 1.88
N SER A 119 1.84 15.65 3.20
CA SER A 119 1.93 16.70 4.24
C SER A 119 3.31 17.34 4.34
N THR A 120 4.38 16.59 4.09
CA THR A 120 5.76 17.11 4.07
C THR A 120 6.15 17.75 2.74
N GLY A 121 5.33 17.60 1.70
CA GLY A 121 5.65 18.00 0.34
C GLY A 121 6.84 17.24 -0.24
N ALA A 122 7.10 16.01 0.22
CA ALA A 122 8.14 15.14 -0.33
C ALA A 122 7.83 14.75 -1.78
N PHE A 123 6.55 14.48 -2.08
CA PHE A 123 6.00 14.51 -3.41
C PHE A 123 5.30 15.84 -3.68
N ARG A 124 5.30 16.26 -4.95
CA ARG A 124 4.64 17.50 -5.39
C ARG A 124 3.12 17.30 -5.37
N ASP A 125 2.39 18.39 -5.12
CA ASP A 125 0.95 18.44 -5.37
C ASP A 125 0.70 18.28 -6.88
N LEU A 126 -0.12 17.30 -7.24
CA LEU A 126 -0.43 16.95 -8.64
C LEU A 126 -1.71 17.61 -9.14
N GLN A 127 -2.54 18.20 -8.24
CA GLN A 127 -3.81 18.80 -8.64
C GLN A 127 -3.66 19.86 -9.74
N PRO A 128 -2.65 20.74 -9.71
CA PRO A 128 -2.45 21.73 -10.80
C PRO A 128 -2.18 21.09 -12.17
N TYR A 129 -1.48 19.94 -12.20
CA TYR A 129 -1.24 19.21 -13.45
C TYR A 129 -2.51 18.48 -13.94
N ILE A 130 -3.27 17.88 -13.01
CA ILE A 130 -4.54 17.20 -13.28
C ILE A 130 -5.54 18.19 -13.89
N ASP A 131 -5.69 19.37 -13.29
CA ASP A 131 -6.60 20.43 -13.75
C ASP A 131 -6.18 20.97 -15.12
N ARG A 132 -4.88 21.24 -15.32
CA ARG A 132 -4.36 21.74 -16.60
C ARG A 132 -4.61 20.77 -17.74
N ASP A 133 -4.34 19.48 -17.50
CA ASP A 133 -4.43 18.44 -18.53
C ASP A 133 -5.81 17.80 -18.60
N GLU A 134 -6.79 18.32 -17.84
CA GLU A 134 -8.18 17.85 -17.80
C GLU A 134 -8.28 16.32 -17.57
N VAL A 135 -7.44 15.76 -16.65
CA VAL A 135 -7.44 14.33 -16.37
C VAL A 135 -8.77 13.90 -15.75
N ASP A 136 -9.44 12.94 -16.39
CA ASP A 136 -10.74 12.42 -15.91
C ASP A 136 -10.56 11.47 -14.73
N MET A 137 -10.52 12.03 -13.53
CA MET A 137 -10.41 11.25 -12.29
C MET A 137 -11.64 10.38 -11.99
N SER A 138 -12.78 10.60 -12.66
CA SER A 138 -13.97 9.75 -12.49
C SER A 138 -13.80 8.34 -13.07
N GLN A 139 -12.75 8.12 -13.84
CA GLN A 139 -12.35 6.78 -14.30
C GLN A 139 -11.79 5.89 -13.16
N ILE A 140 -11.43 6.47 -12.04
CA ILE A 140 -10.81 5.79 -10.89
C ILE A 140 -11.83 5.74 -9.75
N SER A 141 -12.04 4.55 -9.15
CA SER A 141 -13.01 4.40 -8.06
C SER A 141 -12.66 5.24 -6.84
N ASP A 142 -13.69 5.67 -6.08
CA ASP A 142 -13.51 6.51 -4.89
C ASP A 142 -12.56 5.86 -3.87
N THR A 143 -12.64 4.54 -3.68
CA THR A 143 -11.74 3.80 -2.76
C THR A 143 -10.29 3.90 -3.21
N VAL A 144 -10.00 3.73 -4.50
CA VAL A 144 -8.66 3.85 -5.07
C VAL A 144 -8.16 5.29 -4.98
N GLN A 145 -9.02 6.27 -5.22
CA GLN A 145 -8.67 7.68 -5.06
C GLN A 145 -8.33 8.02 -3.60
N SER A 146 -9.06 7.45 -2.63
CA SER A 146 -8.91 7.77 -1.21
C SER A 146 -7.53 7.44 -0.64
N TYR A 147 -6.86 6.40 -1.14
CA TYR A 147 -5.51 6.06 -0.69
C TYR A 147 -4.39 6.81 -1.45
N SER A 148 -4.73 7.58 -2.48
CA SER A 148 -3.76 8.35 -3.29
C SER A 148 -3.73 9.85 -2.98
N GLU A 149 -4.49 10.30 -1.98
CA GLU A 149 -4.53 11.70 -1.52
C GLU A 149 -4.56 11.76 0.02
N PHE A 150 -4.25 12.94 0.55
CA PHE A 150 -4.31 13.17 1.99
C PHE A 150 -4.74 14.61 2.27
N GLU A 151 -5.80 14.77 3.12
CA GLU A 151 -6.33 16.09 3.51
C GLU A 151 -6.58 17.04 2.32
N GLY A 152 -7.10 16.49 1.22
CA GLY A 152 -7.39 17.23 0.00
C GLY A 152 -6.18 17.59 -0.84
N THR A 153 -4.99 17.11 -0.50
CA THR A 153 -3.78 17.21 -1.33
C THR A 153 -3.55 15.90 -2.05
N ARG A 154 -3.57 15.93 -3.38
CA ARG A 154 -3.23 14.80 -4.22
C ARG A 154 -1.77 14.87 -4.63
N CYS A 155 -0.91 14.16 -3.94
CA CYS A 155 0.52 14.13 -4.27
C CYS A 155 0.96 12.83 -4.94
N THR A 156 0.04 11.87 -5.12
CA THR A 156 0.27 10.63 -5.85
C THR A 156 -0.87 10.32 -6.82
N MET A 157 -0.56 9.55 -7.86
CA MET A 157 -1.54 8.89 -8.71
C MET A 157 -1.51 7.38 -8.45
N PRO A 158 -2.67 6.71 -8.42
CA PRO A 158 -2.70 5.26 -8.39
C PRO A 158 -2.29 4.72 -9.77
N VAL A 159 -1.43 3.71 -9.79
CA VAL A 159 -0.97 3.06 -11.03
C VAL A 159 -1.69 1.74 -11.23
N LEU A 160 -1.59 0.84 -10.26
CA LEU A 160 -2.28 -0.44 -10.24
C LEU A 160 -2.87 -0.67 -8.86
N ALA A 161 -3.91 -1.48 -8.78
CA ALA A 161 -4.49 -1.90 -7.52
C ALA A 161 -4.09 -3.34 -7.18
N ASP A 162 -3.84 -3.57 -5.89
CA ASP A 162 -3.61 -4.89 -5.30
C ASP A 162 -4.86 -5.27 -4.50
N VAL A 163 -5.43 -6.42 -4.79
CA VAL A 163 -6.68 -6.91 -4.21
C VAL A 163 -6.47 -8.30 -3.64
N ASN A 164 -6.87 -8.53 -2.41
CA ASN A 164 -6.70 -9.83 -1.78
C ASN A 164 -8.00 -10.66 -1.82
N ALA A 165 -7.83 -11.96 -2.04
CA ALA A 165 -8.91 -12.95 -2.08
C ALA A 165 -8.49 -14.27 -1.44
N LEU A 166 -9.44 -15.14 -1.17
CA LEU A 166 -9.18 -16.51 -0.76
C LEU A 166 -8.82 -17.36 -1.98
N PHE A 167 -7.66 -18.01 -1.94
CA PHE A 167 -7.27 -19.09 -2.85
C PHE A 167 -7.58 -20.43 -2.21
N TYR A 168 -8.06 -21.39 -2.99
CA TYR A 168 -8.32 -22.74 -2.52
C TYR A 168 -7.92 -23.81 -3.54
N ASN A 169 -7.36 -24.92 -3.08
CA ASN A 169 -6.94 -26.04 -3.92
C ASN A 169 -8.16 -26.93 -4.24
N LYS A 170 -8.60 -26.90 -5.51
CA LYS A 170 -9.79 -27.64 -5.97
C LYS A 170 -9.65 -29.16 -5.85
N ASP A 171 -8.43 -29.70 -5.98
CA ASP A 171 -8.22 -31.14 -5.88
C ASP A 171 -8.34 -31.60 -4.42
N ILE A 172 -7.76 -30.87 -3.47
CA ILE A 172 -7.90 -31.14 -2.03
C ILE A 172 -9.37 -31.03 -1.60
N PHE A 173 -10.09 -30.01 -2.12
CA PHE A 173 -11.52 -29.85 -1.87
C PHE A 173 -12.33 -31.03 -2.39
N ALA A 174 -12.06 -31.47 -3.64
CA ALA A 174 -12.75 -32.61 -4.26
C ALA A 174 -12.50 -33.91 -3.52
N GLU A 175 -11.27 -34.19 -3.08
CA GLU A 175 -10.91 -35.35 -2.24
C GLU A 175 -11.72 -35.41 -0.94
N ALA A 176 -11.97 -34.22 -0.34
CA ALA A 176 -12.77 -34.12 0.90
C ALA A 176 -14.29 -33.99 0.64
N GLY A 177 -14.74 -34.03 -0.64
CA GLY A 177 -16.14 -33.87 -1.02
C GLY A 177 -16.70 -32.45 -0.75
N ILE A 178 -15.85 -31.41 -0.80
CA ILE A 178 -16.22 -30.01 -0.66
C ILE A 178 -16.38 -29.44 -2.08
N THR A 179 -17.51 -28.80 -2.35
CA THR A 179 -17.87 -28.30 -3.69
C THR A 179 -17.85 -26.79 -3.84
N GLU A 180 -17.90 -26.05 -2.72
CA GLU A 180 -17.97 -24.59 -2.69
C GLU A 180 -16.93 -24.04 -1.70
N PRO A 181 -16.33 -22.88 -1.98
CA PRO A 181 -15.50 -22.19 -1.00
C PRO A 181 -16.35 -21.62 0.15
N PRO A 182 -15.75 -21.38 1.35
CA PRO A 182 -16.46 -20.82 2.48
C PRO A 182 -16.89 -19.37 2.22
N LYS A 183 -18.02 -18.97 2.81
CA LYS A 183 -18.56 -17.60 2.75
C LYS A 183 -18.54 -16.90 4.12
N THR A 184 -18.46 -17.70 5.19
CA THR A 184 -18.33 -17.18 6.54
C THR A 184 -17.03 -17.69 7.18
N LEU A 185 -16.55 -16.97 8.20
CA LEU A 185 -15.36 -17.38 8.95
C LEU A 185 -15.57 -18.72 9.66
N ASP A 186 -16.81 -19.01 10.13
CA ASP A 186 -17.15 -20.29 10.72
C ASP A 186 -17.03 -21.43 9.69
N GLU A 187 -17.51 -21.23 8.45
CA GLU A 187 -17.34 -22.19 7.36
C GLU A 187 -15.87 -22.37 6.98
N LEU A 188 -15.07 -21.28 6.97
CA LEU A 188 -13.63 -21.34 6.72
C LEU A 188 -12.93 -22.23 7.75
N GLU A 189 -13.23 -22.04 9.03
CA GLU A 189 -12.68 -22.82 10.13
C GLU A 189 -13.07 -24.29 10.04
N ASP A 190 -14.36 -24.59 9.85
CA ASP A 190 -14.86 -25.97 9.70
C ASP A 190 -14.18 -26.69 8.53
N ILE A 191 -14.08 -26.04 7.37
CA ILE A 191 -13.40 -26.58 6.19
C ILE A 191 -11.91 -26.75 6.47
N ALA A 192 -11.26 -25.76 7.07
CA ALA A 192 -9.84 -25.79 7.37
C ALA A 192 -9.49 -26.94 8.32
N LEU A 193 -10.25 -27.11 9.40
CA LEU A 193 -10.06 -28.21 10.34
C LEU A 193 -10.27 -29.58 9.66
N LYS A 194 -11.28 -29.71 8.79
CA LYS A 194 -11.55 -30.93 8.02
C LYS A 194 -10.41 -31.28 7.05
N LEU A 195 -9.74 -30.26 6.46
CA LEU A 195 -8.66 -30.47 5.48
C LEU A 195 -7.28 -30.58 6.11
N THR A 196 -7.17 -30.33 7.43
CA THR A 196 -5.91 -30.43 8.17
C THR A 196 -5.53 -31.88 8.37
N GLU A 197 -4.30 -32.25 8.00
CA GLU A 197 -3.72 -33.57 8.21
C GLU A 197 -2.52 -33.49 9.17
N TYR A 198 -2.39 -34.52 9.98
CA TYR A 198 -1.30 -34.64 10.94
C TYR A 198 -0.40 -35.86 10.61
N ASN A 199 0.87 -35.74 10.94
CA ASN A 199 1.82 -36.83 10.94
C ASN A 199 1.58 -37.76 12.16
N ASP A 200 2.21 -38.93 12.15
CA ASP A 200 2.11 -39.89 13.25
C ASP A 200 2.60 -39.36 14.60
N ASP A 201 3.48 -38.35 14.58
CA ASP A 201 4.01 -37.68 15.77
C ASP A 201 3.13 -36.52 16.26
N GLY A 202 2.01 -36.25 15.56
CA GLY A 202 1.06 -35.20 15.88
C GLY A 202 1.45 -33.80 15.35
N SER A 203 2.55 -33.67 14.62
CA SER A 203 2.89 -32.43 13.88
C SER A 203 1.96 -32.28 12.68
N ILE A 204 1.79 -31.03 12.23
CA ILE A 204 0.97 -30.72 11.06
C ILE A 204 1.71 -31.18 9.80
N LYS A 205 1.04 -31.95 8.94
CA LYS A 205 1.51 -32.39 7.63
C LYS A 205 0.99 -31.44 6.53
N ARG A 206 -0.30 -31.14 6.57
CA ARG A 206 -1.00 -30.15 5.72
C ARG A 206 -1.96 -29.38 6.61
N LEU A 207 -2.05 -28.08 6.40
CA LEU A 207 -3.00 -27.24 7.11
C LEU A 207 -4.11 -26.81 6.13
N GLY A 208 -5.36 -26.85 6.56
CA GLY A 208 -6.48 -26.42 5.73
C GLY A 208 -6.43 -24.93 5.42
N PHE A 209 -6.22 -24.11 6.43
CA PHE A 209 -5.95 -22.68 6.36
C PHE A 209 -5.07 -22.30 7.55
N ASN A 210 -4.09 -21.46 7.34
CA ASN A 210 -3.26 -20.99 8.45
C ASN A 210 -3.83 -19.65 8.99
N PRO A 211 -4.40 -19.62 10.21
CA PRO A 211 -4.94 -18.39 10.78
C PRO A 211 -3.88 -17.49 11.41
N PHE A 212 -2.60 -17.86 11.36
CA PHE A 212 -1.52 -17.20 12.09
C PHE A 212 -1.19 -15.83 11.51
N MET A 213 -1.39 -14.75 12.31
CA MET A 213 -1.00 -13.41 11.92
C MET A 213 0.51 -13.31 11.73
N GLY A 214 0.93 -12.58 10.70
CA GLY A 214 2.34 -12.42 10.32
C GLY A 214 2.86 -13.54 9.41
N MET A 215 1.99 -14.43 8.90
CA MET A 215 2.34 -15.45 7.91
C MET A 215 1.87 -15.01 6.52
N TYR A 216 2.80 -14.80 5.59
CA TYR A 216 2.52 -14.30 4.24
C TYR A 216 1.61 -13.07 4.29
N GLU A 217 0.49 -13.09 3.57
CA GLU A 217 -0.50 -12.01 3.51
C GLU A 217 -1.47 -11.96 4.71
N ASN A 218 -1.26 -12.74 5.75
CA ASN A 218 -2.11 -12.72 6.94
C ASN A 218 -1.82 -11.48 7.80
N THR A 219 -2.50 -10.39 7.50
CA THR A 219 -2.41 -9.12 8.22
C THR A 219 -3.77 -8.65 8.68
N ALA A 220 -3.80 -7.71 9.62
CA ALA A 220 -5.04 -7.07 10.04
C ALA A 220 -5.76 -6.37 8.87
N ALA A 221 -5.02 -5.81 7.91
CA ALA A 221 -5.57 -5.16 6.74
C ALA A 221 -6.33 -6.14 5.84
N HIS A 222 -5.74 -7.31 5.56
CA HIS A 222 -6.34 -8.31 4.69
C HIS A 222 -7.54 -9.02 5.34
N PHE A 223 -7.56 -9.15 6.65
CA PHE A 223 -8.68 -9.78 7.37
C PHE A 223 -9.78 -8.79 7.73
N GLY A 224 -9.46 -7.51 7.89
CA GLY A 224 -10.38 -6.45 8.32
C GLY A 224 -11.72 -6.36 7.55
N PRO A 225 -11.73 -6.55 6.21
CA PRO A 225 -12.97 -6.56 5.45
C PRO A 225 -14.01 -7.60 5.90
N ALA A 226 -13.58 -8.69 6.53
CA ALA A 226 -14.48 -9.71 7.09
C ALA A 226 -15.47 -9.17 8.13
N VAL A 227 -15.15 -8.02 8.73
CA VAL A 227 -15.96 -7.34 9.75
C VAL A 227 -16.18 -5.85 9.45
N GLY A 228 -15.67 -5.35 8.33
CA GLY A 228 -15.71 -3.92 8.01
C GLY A 228 -14.97 -3.05 9.03
N GLY A 229 -13.85 -3.55 9.55
CA GLY A 229 -13.08 -2.94 10.63
C GLY A 229 -12.63 -1.51 10.31
N LYS A 230 -12.94 -0.56 11.20
CA LYS A 230 -12.58 0.84 11.07
C LYS A 230 -11.22 1.10 11.73
N TRP A 231 -10.31 1.72 10.97
CA TRP A 231 -8.95 2.00 11.40
C TRP A 231 -8.81 3.34 12.14
N LEU A 232 -9.23 4.40 11.46
CA LEU A 232 -9.10 5.78 11.93
C LEU A 232 -10.48 6.46 11.88
N ASP A 233 -10.68 7.46 12.70
CA ASP A 233 -11.82 8.37 12.63
C ASP A 233 -11.56 9.51 11.61
N ASP A 234 -12.53 10.41 11.49
CA ASP A 234 -12.47 11.50 10.52
C ASP A 234 -11.42 12.58 10.88
N ASP A 235 -10.91 12.57 12.11
CA ASP A 235 -9.84 13.45 12.60
C ASP A 235 -8.46 12.78 12.52
N GLY A 236 -8.38 11.53 12.01
CA GLY A 236 -7.16 10.77 11.84
C GLY A 236 -6.66 10.04 13.10
N TYR A 237 -7.45 10.04 14.18
CA TYR A 237 -7.16 9.26 15.38
C TYR A 237 -7.65 7.83 15.29
N SER A 238 -7.09 6.93 16.09
CA SER A 238 -7.47 5.52 16.08
C SER A 238 -8.94 5.31 16.45
N ALA A 239 -9.65 4.53 15.63
CA ALA A 239 -10.98 4.05 15.88
C ALA A 239 -11.02 2.54 16.25
N ILE A 240 -9.86 1.88 16.35
CA ILE A 240 -9.73 0.43 16.47
C ILE A 240 -10.40 -0.09 17.75
N GLY A 241 -10.16 0.56 18.88
CA GLY A 241 -10.70 0.13 20.16
C GLY A 241 -12.19 0.44 20.35
N SER A 242 -12.74 1.36 19.54
CA SER A 242 -14.18 1.70 19.55
C SER A 242 -14.99 0.95 18.48
N ASP A 243 -14.34 0.28 17.56
CA ASP A 243 -14.97 -0.52 16.50
C ASP A 243 -15.50 -1.85 17.03
N GLU A 244 -16.69 -2.25 16.58
CA GLU A 244 -17.35 -3.49 17.04
C GLU A 244 -16.84 -4.74 16.31
N GLY A 245 -16.27 -4.59 15.13
CA GLY A 245 -15.83 -5.70 14.28
C GLY A 245 -14.49 -6.28 14.70
N TRP A 246 -13.51 -5.43 15.03
CA TRP A 246 -12.17 -5.92 15.39
C TRP A 246 -12.14 -6.93 16.53
N PRO A 247 -12.87 -6.71 17.67
CA PRO A 247 -12.93 -7.72 18.72
C PRO A 247 -13.52 -9.07 18.27
N VAL A 248 -14.53 -9.04 17.38
CA VAL A 248 -15.16 -10.25 16.83
C VAL A 248 -14.14 -11.04 16.01
N LEU A 249 -13.45 -10.36 15.09
CA LEU A 249 -12.47 -10.98 14.22
C LEU A 249 -11.26 -11.52 14.99
N MET A 250 -10.71 -10.73 15.92
CA MET A 250 -9.58 -11.12 16.74
C MET A 250 -9.90 -12.31 17.64
N GLN A 251 -11.11 -12.36 18.21
CA GLN A 251 -11.53 -13.48 19.05
C GLN A 251 -11.68 -14.75 18.22
N TRP A 252 -12.38 -14.68 17.06
CA TRP A 252 -12.47 -15.81 16.13
C TRP A 252 -11.07 -16.35 15.76
N GLN A 253 -10.15 -15.48 15.35
CA GLN A 253 -8.80 -15.90 14.96
C GLN A 253 -8.05 -16.54 16.13
N LYS A 254 -8.19 -16.00 17.34
CA LYS A 254 -7.58 -16.53 18.55
C LYS A 254 -8.13 -17.93 18.90
N ASP A 255 -9.46 -18.10 18.83
CA ASP A 255 -10.12 -19.38 19.12
C ASP A 255 -9.67 -20.44 18.11
N PHE A 256 -9.57 -20.09 16.82
CA PHE A 256 -9.07 -20.96 15.77
C PHE A 256 -7.59 -21.35 15.99
N VAL A 257 -6.73 -20.40 16.39
CA VAL A 257 -5.33 -20.69 16.76
C VAL A 257 -5.27 -21.62 17.97
N ASP A 258 -6.12 -21.45 18.98
CA ASP A 258 -6.14 -22.29 20.17
C ASP A 258 -6.63 -23.71 19.87
N GLU A 259 -7.60 -23.88 18.96
CA GLU A 259 -8.11 -25.20 18.57
C GLU A 259 -7.02 -26.04 17.89
N ILE A 260 -6.24 -25.47 16.97
CA ILE A 260 -5.11 -26.17 16.33
C ILE A 260 -3.93 -26.32 17.31
N GLY A 261 -3.69 -25.28 18.10
CA GLY A 261 -2.60 -25.15 19.06
C GLY A 261 -1.47 -24.26 18.56
N TYR A 262 -1.25 -23.14 19.28
CA TYR A 262 -0.27 -22.11 18.94
C TYR A 262 1.13 -22.65 18.61
N ASP A 263 1.67 -23.54 19.47
CA ASP A 263 3.01 -24.11 19.29
C ASP A 263 3.12 -24.97 18.01
N LYS A 264 2.03 -25.70 17.66
CA LYS A 264 1.99 -26.50 16.44
C LYS A 264 1.96 -25.63 15.20
N LEU A 265 1.14 -24.57 15.21
CA LEU A 265 1.08 -23.58 14.12
C LEU A 265 2.42 -22.87 13.94
N GLN A 266 3.06 -22.44 15.04
CA GLN A 266 4.36 -21.79 15.01
C GLN A 266 5.43 -22.72 14.39
N ALA A 267 5.47 -24.00 14.84
CA ALA A 267 6.42 -24.98 14.30
C ALA A 267 6.18 -25.28 12.82
N PHE A 268 4.92 -25.37 12.38
CA PHE A 268 4.53 -25.57 10.99
C PHE A 268 4.93 -24.35 10.15
N THR A 269 4.53 -23.15 10.57
CA THR A 269 4.81 -21.89 9.86
C THR A 269 6.30 -21.64 9.69
N ALA A 270 7.11 -21.94 10.71
CA ALA A 270 8.57 -21.81 10.63
C ALA A 270 9.24 -22.74 9.61
N GLY A 271 8.54 -23.81 9.19
CA GLY A 271 9.01 -24.77 8.18
C GLY A 271 8.52 -24.49 6.75
N LEU A 272 7.71 -23.46 6.55
CA LEU A 272 7.17 -23.13 5.23
C LEU A 272 8.23 -22.49 4.32
N GLY A 273 8.04 -22.67 3.01
CA GLY A 273 8.85 -21.99 1.98
C GLY A 273 8.63 -20.48 1.95
N GLN A 274 9.46 -19.80 1.16
CA GLN A 274 9.32 -18.36 0.97
C GLN A 274 8.07 -18.05 0.14
N GLU A 275 7.41 -16.95 0.47
CA GLU A 275 6.15 -16.54 -0.13
C GLU A 275 6.21 -16.44 -1.66
N PHE A 276 7.20 -15.73 -2.21
CA PHE A 276 7.34 -15.49 -3.66
C PHE A 276 8.24 -16.52 -4.37
N SER A 277 8.34 -17.75 -3.83
CA SER A 277 9.13 -18.83 -4.42
C SER A 277 8.28 -20.03 -4.84
N ALA A 278 8.86 -20.93 -5.62
CA ALA A 278 8.21 -22.21 -5.97
C ALA A 278 7.86 -23.09 -4.78
N ASP A 279 8.53 -22.86 -3.62
CA ASP A 279 8.29 -23.57 -2.37
C ASP A 279 7.15 -22.93 -1.54
N ASN A 280 6.39 -21.97 -2.10
CA ASN A 280 5.23 -21.40 -1.44
C ASN A 280 4.30 -22.52 -0.94
N ALA A 281 3.79 -22.39 0.28
CA ALA A 281 3.03 -23.45 0.95
C ALA A 281 1.73 -23.82 0.22
N PHE A 282 1.09 -22.87 -0.45
CA PHE A 282 -0.09 -23.16 -1.28
C PHE A 282 0.30 -23.85 -2.59
N HIS A 283 1.39 -23.44 -3.25
CA HIS A 283 1.90 -24.09 -4.46
C HIS A 283 2.25 -25.57 -4.23
N THR A 284 2.82 -25.87 -3.08
CA THR A 284 3.24 -27.23 -2.72
C THR A 284 2.14 -28.10 -2.09
N GLY A 285 0.95 -27.53 -1.87
CA GLY A 285 -0.17 -28.21 -1.24
C GLY A 285 -0.02 -28.42 0.29
N GLN A 286 0.93 -27.71 0.92
CA GLN A 286 1.04 -27.68 2.38
C GLN A 286 -0.08 -26.83 3.02
N LEU A 287 -0.65 -25.87 2.27
CA LEU A 287 -1.89 -25.18 2.59
C LEU A 287 -2.96 -25.54 1.58
N ALA A 288 -4.16 -25.88 2.06
CA ALA A 288 -5.31 -26.11 1.19
C ALA A 288 -6.02 -24.81 0.79
N MET A 289 -5.97 -23.81 1.65
CA MET A 289 -6.47 -22.44 1.43
C MET A 289 -5.46 -21.42 1.94
N THR A 290 -5.41 -20.26 1.30
CA THR A 290 -4.63 -19.09 1.73
C THR A 290 -5.32 -17.81 1.28
N ILE A 291 -5.09 -16.70 1.99
CA ILE A 291 -5.39 -15.37 1.45
C ILE A 291 -4.16 -14.89 0.70
N ASP A 292 -4.35 -14.26 -0.45
CA ASP A 292 -3.24 -13.73 -1.25
C ASP A 292 -3.75 -12.70 -2.25
N GLY A 293 -2.84 -11.92 -2.85
CA GLY A 293 -3.15 -10.96 -3.89
C GLY A 293 -3.36 -11.60 -5.28
N GLU A 294 -3.97 -10.86 -6.19
CA GLU A 294 -4.21 -11.29 -7.58
C GLU A 294 -2.91 -11.64 -8.33
N TYR A 295 -1.80 -10.99 -7.99
CA TYR A 295 -0.47 -11.28 -8.54
C TYR A 295 -0.04 -12.73 -8.31
N ARG A 296 -0.58 -13.41 -7.28
CA ARG A 296 -0.34 -14.84 -7.04
C ARG A 296 -0.73 -15.69 -8.24
N THR A 297 -1.71 -15.28 -9.04
CA THR A 297 -2.10 -15.99 -10.27
C THR A 297 -0.95 -16.07 -11.28
N ALA A 298 -0.13 -15.02 -11.40
CA ALA A 298 1.06 -15.03 -12.24
C ALA A 298 2.16 -15.94 -11.67
N PHE A 299 2.39 -15.89 -10.35
CA PHE A 299 3.36 -16.78 -9.70
C PHE A 299 2.96 -18.25 -9.81
N ILE A 300 1.67 -18.58 -9.69
CA ILE A 300 1.18 -19.96 -9.92
C ILE A 300 1.42 -20.40 -11.38
N ALA A 301 1.10 -19.54 -12.33
CA ALA A 301 1.34 -19.85 -13.75
C ALA A 301 2.81 -20.15 -14.06
N ASP A 302 3.75 -19.44 -13.44
CA ASP A 302 5.18 -19.61 -13.63
C ASP A 302 5.77 -20.77 -12.81
N GLN A 303 5.34 -20.96 -11.57
CA GLN A 303 6.02 -21.80 -10.58
C GLN A 303 5.26 -23.10 -10.25
N ALA A 304 3.94 -23.14 -10.44
CA ALA A 304 3.07 -24.29 -10.17
C ALA A 304 1.97 -24.43 -11.22
N PRO A 305 2.30 -24.52 -12.54
CA PRO A 305 1.33 -24.45 -13.63
C PRO A 305 0.31 -25.59 -13.63
N ASP A 306 0.58 -26.70 -12.94
CA ASP A 306 -0.32 -27.85 -12.82
C ASP A 306 -1.28 -27.72 -11.60
N LEU A 307 -1.17 -26.66 -10.79
CA LEU A 307 -2.02 -26.46 -9.62
C LEU A 307 -3.46 -26.14 -10.05
N ASN A 308 -4.39 -27.02 -9.67
CA ASN A 308 -5.83 -26.82 -9.90
C ASN A 308 -6.43 -26.04 -8.72
N TYR A 309 -6.64 -24.72 -8.91
CA TYR A 309 -7.08 -23.84 -7.85
C TYR A 309 -8.30 -23.00 -8.27
N GLY A 310 -8.95 -22.43 -7.28
CA GLY A 310 -9.98 -21.41 -7.44
C GLY A 310 -9.72 -20.24 -6.53
N THR A 311 -10.42 -19.16 -6.80
CA THR A 311 -10.43 -17.93 -6.00
C THR A 311 -11.85 -17.60 -5.57
N ALA A 312 -12.01 -16.95 -4.43
CA ALA A 312 -13.29 -16.48 -3.90
C ALA A 312 -13.05 -15.23 -3.02
N PRO A 313 -14.06 -14.37 -2.81
CA PRO A 313 -13.95 -13.34 -1.78
C PRO A 313 -13.59 -13.95 -0.42
N PHE A 314 -12.79 -13.24 0.38
CA PHE A 314 -12.50 -13.70 1.74
C PHE A 314 -13.79 -13.75 2.56
N PRO A 315 -14.00 -14.80 3.39
CA PRO A 315 -15.22 -14.99 4.16
C PRO A 315 -15.45 -13.87 5.19
N THR A 316 -16.71 -13.60 5.51
CA THR A 316 -17.11 -12.61 6.50
C THR A 316 -17.44 -13.23 7.85
N ALA A 317 -17.33 -12.48 8.93
CA ALA A 317 -17.76 -12.95 10.24
C ALA A 317 -19.30 -13.07 10.29
N THR A 318 -19.79 -13.99 11.15
CA THR A 318 -21.22 -14.11 11.44
C THR A 318 -21.78 -12.78 11.98
N GLY A 319 -22.84 -12.29 11.35
CA GLY A 319 -23.44 -10.95 11.60
C GLY A 319 -22.95 -9.86 10.66
N PHE A 320 -21.98 -10.18 9.77
CA PHE A 320 -21.42 -9.26 8.78
C PHE A 320 -21.57 -9.79 7.34
N GLU A 321 -22.53 -10.68 7.09
CA GLU A 321 -22.71 -11.38 5.81
C GLU A 321 -23.00 -10.44 4.65
N ASP A 322 -23.48 -9.23 4.92
CA ASP A 322 -23.73 -8.18 3.93
C ASP A 322 -22.45 -7.54 3.37
N LEU A 323 -21.29 -7.89 3.94
CA LEU A 323 -19.96 -7.52 3.44
C LEU A 323 -19.40 -8.58 2.46
N TYR A 324 -19.99 -9.78 2.34
CA TYR A 324 -19.46 -10.82 1.48
C TYR A 324 -19.38 -10.36 0.02
N GLY A 325 -18.23 -10.50 -0.58
CA GLY A 325 -17.89 -9.97 -1.92
C GLY A 325 -17.00 -8.72 -1.87
N ALA A 326 -17.00 -8.00 -0.75
CA ALA A 326 -16.01 -6.96 -0.50
C ALA A 326 -14.67 -7.58 -0.08
N GLY A 327 -13.59 -6.81 -0.19
CA GLY A 327 -12.27 -7.23 0.23
C GLY A 327 -11.39 -6.04 0.61
N TYR A 328 -10.11 -6.31 0.74
CA TYR A 328 -9.09 -5.31 0.92
C TYR A 328 -8.52 -4.90 -0.43
N ILE A 329 -8.41 -3.60 -0.65
CA ILE A 329 -7.75 -3.02 -1.82
C ILE A 329 -6.70 -2.01 -1.36
N VAL A 330 -5.54 -2.12 -1.95
CA VAL A 330 -4.42 -1.20 -1.81
C VAL A 330 -3.80 -1.08 -3.20
N GLY A 331 -2.67 -0.47 -3.37
CA GLY A 331 -2.06 -0.55 -4.69
C GLY A 331 -0.76 0.19 -4.82
N ASN A 332 -0.31 0.23 -6.04
CA ASN A 332 0.91 0.89 -6.43
C ASN A 332 0.60 2.35 -6.70
N ILE A 333 1.21 3.23 -5.95
CA ILE A 333 1.13 4.67 -6.11
C ILE A 333 2.42 5.23 -6.67
N ALA A 334 2.33 6.28 -7.47
CA ALA A 334 3.50 7.00 -7.93
C ALA A 334 3.32 8.51 -7.78
N GLY A 335 4.43 9.20 -7.55
CA GLY A 335 4.44 10.65 -7.38
C GLY A 335 5.70 11.28 -7.95
N ILE A 336 5.66 12.61 -8.12
CA ILE A 336 6.79 13.39 -8.58
C ILE A 336 7.58 13.88 -7.37
N ALA A 337 8.84 13.46 -7.27
CA ALA A 337 9.69 13.89 -6.16
C ALA A 337 9.90 15.41 -6.17
N LYS A 338 9.88 16.03 -4.97
CA LYS A 338 10.10 17.47 -4.82
C LYS A 338 11.40 17.94 -5.46
N GLY A 339 12.45 17.10 -5.41
CA GLY A 339 13.77 17.40 -5.97
C GLY A 339 13.86 17.29 -7.49
N SER A 340 12.84 16.76 -8.18
CA SER A 340 12.86 16.61 -9.63
C SER A 340 13.16 17.94 -10.33
N LYS A 341 14.09 17.90 -11.28
CA LYS A 341 14.47 19.04 -12.14
C LYS A 341 13.66 19.09 -13.43
N ASN A 342 12.95 18.01 -13.76
CA ASN A 342 12.15 17.88 -14.98
C ASN A 342 10.68 17.55 -14.64
N PRO A 343 9.98 18.36 -13.81
CA PRO A 343 8.66 18.01 -13.29
C PRO A 343 7.60 17.85 -14.38
N GLU A 344 7.70 18.58 -15.50
CA GLU A 344 6.77 18.42 -16.64
C GLU A 344 6.94 17.07 -17.34
N LEU A 345 8.18 16.61 -17.53
CA LEU A 345 8.46 15.32 -18.12
C LEU A 345 8.10 14.18 -17.14
N ALA A 346 8.37 14.39 -15.84
CA ALA A 346 7.95 13.47 -14.79
C ALA A 346 6.42 13.34 -14.73
N TRP A 347 5.68 14.44 -14.88
CA TRP A 347 4.22 14.40 -14.96
C TRP A 347 3.73 13.65 -16.19
N ALA A 348 4.33 13.89 -17.36
CA ALA A 348 3.93 13.17 -18.57
C ALA A 348 4.11 11.65 -18.44
N LEU A 349 5.23 11.20 -17.86
CA LEU A 349 5.46 9.78 -17.57
C LEU A 349 4.46 9.26 -16.53
N LEU A 350 4.27 9.97 -15.42
CA LEU A 350 3.33 9.59 -14.36
C LEU A 350 1.90 9.48 -14.89
N LYS A 351 1.44 10.48 -15.64
CA LYS A 351 0.12 10.46 -16.29
C LYS A 351 -0.04 9.25 -17.21
N TYR A 352 0.97 8.96 -18.05
CA TYR A 352 0.97 7.79 -18.92
C TYR A 352 0.84 6.49 -18.12
N LEU A 353 1.65 6.30 -17.08
CA LEU A 353 1.61 5.09 -16.23
C LEU A 353 0.29 4.92 -15.48
N SER A 354 -0.44 6.00 -15.19
CA SER A 354 -1.63 5.97 -14.32
C SER A 354 -2.97 6.13 -15.07
N THR A 355 -2.97 6.57 -16.32
CA THR A 355 -4.21 6.88 -17.04
C THR A 355 -4.26 6.35 -18.47
N ASP A 356 -3.13 5.98 -19.07
CA ASP A 356 -3.14 5.42 -20.42
C ASP A 356 -3.67 3.98 -20.41
N THR A 357 -4.72 3.74 -21.19
CA THR A 357 -5.41 2.45 -21.19
C THR A 357 -4.50 1.31 -21.64
N ASP A 358 -3.69 1.51 -22.68
CA ASP A 358 -2.81 0.46 -23.21
C ASP A 358 -1.68 0.15 -22.22
N ALA A 359 -1.13 1.17 -21.56
CA ALA A 359 -0.13 1.01 -20.51
C ALA A 359 -0.68 0.21 -19.31
N LEU A 360 -1.87 0.59 -18.82
CA LEU A 360 -2.53 -0.09 -17.70
C LEU A 360 -2.90 -1.54 -18.05
N VAL A 361 -3.43 -1.80 -19.25
CA VAL A 361 -3.73 -3.15 -19.74
C VAL A 361 -2.47 -3.99 -19.87
N LYS A 362 -1.38 -3.42 -20.41
CA LYS A 362 -0.10 -4.13 -20.52
C LYS A 362 0.47 -4.51 -19.16
N MET A 363 0.41 -3.59 -18.18
CA MET A 363 0.79 -3.88 -16.79
C MET A 363 -0.15 -4.93 -16.17
N GLY A 364 -1.47 -4.77 -16.28
CA GLY A 364 -2.45 -5.72 -15.76
C GLY A 364 -2.27 -7.13 -16.32
N ASN A 365 -1.99 -7.27 -17.61
CA ASN A 365 -1.73 -8.57 -18.23
C ASN A 365 -0.41 -9.20 -17.76
N GLY A 366 0.64 -8.39 -17.63
CA GLY A 366 1.97 -8.86 -17.29
C GLY A 366 2.19 -9.11 -15.80
N LEU A 367 1.68 -8.23 -14.93
CA LEU A 367 1.84 -8.30 -13.48
C LEU A 367 0.70 -9.07 -12.82
N LYS A 368 -0.48 -9.06 -13.45
CA LYS A 368 -1.77 -9.51 -12.93
C LYS A 368 -2.34 -8.62 -11.81
N ASN A 369 -1.77 -7.45 -11.57
CA ASN A 369 -2.40 -6.43 -10.74
C ASN A 369 -3.65 -5.85 -11.44
N VAL A 370 -4.61 -5.37 -10.67
CA VAL A 370 -5.87 -4.83 -11.21
C VAL A 370 -5.64 -3.40 -11.75
N PRO A 371 -5.97 -3.12 -13.02
CA PRO A 371 -5.93 -1.75 -13.54
C PRO A 371 -6.86 -0.82 -12.74
N THR A 372 -6.44 0.43 -12.57
CA THR A 372 -7.15 1.38 -11.70
C THR A 372 -8.22 2.19 -12.41
N THR A 373 -8.25 2.20 -13.76
CA THR A 373 -9.24 2.95 -14.54
C THR A 373 -10.33 2.06 -15.12
N THR A 374 -11.57 2.57 -15.18
CA THR A 374 -12.70 1.88 -15.78
C THR A 374 -12.41 1.51 -17.24
N ALA A 375 -11.80 2.41 -18.01
CA ALA A 375 -11.45 2.15 -19.41
C ALA A 375 -10.50 0.96 -19.59
N ALA A 376 -9.52 0.80 -18.70
CA ALA A 376 -8.60 -0.34 -18.74
C ALA A 376 -9.28 -1.64 -18.28
N LEU A 377 -10.14 -1.58 -17.26
CA LEU A 377 -10.92 -2.73 -16.77
C LEU A 377 -11.90 -3.25 -17.80
N GLU A 378 -12.50 -2.37 -18.62
CA GLU A 378 -13.44 -2.72 -19.69
C GLU A 378 -12.75 -3.02 -21.03
N SER A 379 -11.42 -2.91 -21.10
CA SER A 379 -10.68 -3.14 -22.34
C SER A 379 -10.80 -4.60 -22.80
N PRO A 380 -11.12 -4.85 -24.08
CA PRO A 380 -11.15 -6.20 -24.63
C PRO A 380 -9.75 -6.86 -24.69
N ASP A 381 -8.70 -6.07 -24.53
CA ASP A 381 -7.31 -6.54 -24.54
C ASP A 381 -6.82 -6.93 -23.13
N LEU A 382 -7.62 -6.70 -22.08
CA LEU A 382 -7.32 -7.19 -20.74
C LEU A 382 -7.60 -8.71 -20.65
N GLU A 383 -6.58 -9.48 -20.33
CA GLU A 383 -6.66 -10.94 -20.22
C GLU A 383 -7.27 -11.35 -18.85
N VAL A 384 -8.57 -11.65 -18.83
CA VAL A 384 -9.30 -12.02 -17.63
C VAL A 384 -9.53 -13.53 -17.58
N SER A 385 -8.88 -14.24 -16.63
CA SER A 385 -9.19 -15.63 -16.29
C SER A 385 -10.34 -15.70 -15.29
N GLU A 386 -10.93 -16.90 -15.09
CA GLU A 386 -11.93 -17.13 -14.04
C GLU A 386 -11.42 -16.70 -12.65
N GLN A 387 -10.16 -17.02 -12.35
CA GLN A 387 -9.54 -16.67 -11.07
C GLN A 387 -9.30 -15.17 -10.94
N TYR A 388 -8.86 -14.51 -12.00
CA TYR A 388 -8.59 -13.07 -11.99
C TYR A 388 -9.88 -12.24 -11.90
N GLN A 389 -11.00 -12.74 -12.46
CA GLN A 389 -12.31 -12.07 -12.38
C GLN A 389 -12.74 -11.82 -10.93
N THR A 390 -12.45 -12.73 -10.00
CA THR A 390 -12.75 -12.57 -8.57
C THR A 390 -12.18 -11.27 -8.02
N PHE A 391 -10.95 -10.94 -8.38
CA PHE A 391 -10.27 -9.71 -7.89
C PHE A 391 -10.87 -8.44 -8.50
N ILE A 392 -11.24 -8.48 -9.78
CA ILE A 392 -11.96 -7.37 -10.43
C ILE A 392 -13.31 -7.15 -9.73
N ASP A 393 -14.07 -8.21 -9.46
CA ASP A 393 -15.36 -8.12 -8.79
C ASP A 393 -15.23 -7.55 -7.37
N ILE A 394 -14.19 -7.96 -6.62
CA ILE A 394 -13.86 -7.39 -5.31
C ILE A 394 -13.47 -5.91 -5.42
N ALA A 395 -12.61 -5.55 -6.38
CA ALA A 395 -12.17 -4.16 -6.57
C ALA A 395 -13.34 -3.21 -6.86
N LEU A 396 -14.34 -3.69 -7.58
CA LEU A 396 -15.54 -2.93 -7.94
C LEU A 396 -16.65 -3.00 -6.89
N HIS A 397 -16.49 -3.80 -5.83
CA HIS A 397 -17.53 -3.93 -4.80
C HIS A 397 -17.60 -2.65 -3.95
N PRO A 398 -18.79 -2.07 -3.73
CA PRO A 398 -18.95 -0.75 -3.10
C PRO A 398 -18.55 -0.70 -1.61
N LYS A 399 -18.33 -1.86 -0.98
CA LYS A 399 -17.87 -1.98 0.41
C LYS A 399 -16.41 -2.44 0.52
N THR A 400 -15.71 -2.56 -0.59
CA THR A 400 -14.28 -2.85 -0.58
C THR A 400 -13.56 -1.71 0.14
N ALA A 401 -12.68 -2.09 1.07
CA ALA A 401 -12.04 -1.17 2.00
C ALA A 401 -10.52 -1.11 1.78
N THR A 402 -9.93 -0.01 2.21
CA THR A 402 -8.48 0.20 2.21
C THR A 402 -8.01 0.66 3.59
N THR A 403 -6.71 0.60 3.83
CA THR A 403 -6.08 1.30 4.96
C THR A 403 -5.96 2.78 4.61
N PRO A 404 -6.52 3.69 5.43
CA PRO A 404 -6.47 5.13 5.13
C PRO A 404 -5.04 5.67 5.24
N PRO A 405 -4.64 6.62 4.39
CA PRO A 405 -3.41 7.37 4.57
C PRO A 405 -3.36 8.07 5.93
N SER A 406 -2.18 8.16 6.54
CA SER A 406 -2.01 8.75 7.88
C SER A 406 -0.73 9.59 7.96
N LEU A 407 -0.75 10.60 8.84
CA LEU A 407 0.45 11.39 9.19
C LEU A 407 1.56 10.50 9.79
N VAL A 408 1.18 9.45 10.50
CA VAL A 408 2.11 8.48 11.09
C VAL A 408 2.51 7.34 10.13
N GLY A 409 2.07 7.42 8.87
CA GLY A 409 2.30 6.38 7.87
C GLY A 409 1.81 5.01 8.36
N ALA A 410 2.58 3.94 8.12
CA ALA A 410 2.27 2.57 8.57
C ALA A 410 2.28 2.36 10.10
N GLY A 411 2.55 3.40 10.90
CA GLY A 411 2.70 3.25 12.35
C GLY A 411 1.45 2.66 13.02
N TYR A 412 0.26 3.06 12.60
CA TYR A 412 -1.00 2.58 13.18
C TYR A 412 -1.30 1.11 12.83
N THR A 413 -1.05 0.67 11.61
CA THR A 413 -1.21 -0.74 11.19
C THR A 413 -0.18 -1.64 11.89
N GLN A 414 1.04 -1.16 12.08
CA GLN A 414 2.11 -1.87 12.78
C GLN A 414 1.83 -2.00 14.28
N ALA A 415 1.35 -0.95 14.95
CA ALA A 415 0.96 -0.99 16.34
C ALA A 415 -0.14 -2.03 16.58
N PHE A 416 -1.18 -2.01 15.73
CA PHE A 416 -2.27 -2.97 15.83
C PHE A 416 -1.82 -4.40 15.52
N GLY A 417 -1.07 -4.63 14.44
CA GLY A 417 -0.53 -5.94 14.09
C GLY A 417 0.35 -6.52 15.21
N SER A 418 1.24 -5.70 15.79
CA SER A 418 2.08 -6.10 16.92
C SER A 418 1.28 -6.50 18.17
N TYR A 419 0.16 -5.82 18.43
CA TYR A 419 -0.74 -6.22 19.49
C TYR A 419 -1.46 -7.54 19.16
N TRP A 420 -1.95 -7.70 17.94
CA TRP A 420 -2.63 -8.91 17.49
C TRP A 420 -1.74 -10.15 17.60
N GLU A 421 -0.48 -10.05 17.21
CA GLU A 421 0.51 -11.13 17.39
C GLU A 421 0.68 -11.55 18.85
N LYS A 422 0.70 -10.58 19.79
CA LYS A 422 0.72 -10.88 21.21
C LYS A 422 -0.57 -11.52 21.70
N PHE A 423 -1.72 -11.07 21.17
CA PHE A 423 -3.01 -11.60 21.54
C PHE A 423 -3.17 -13.05 21.08
N GLN A 424 -2.84 -13.38 19.83
CA GLN A 424 -2.87 -14.77 19.34
C GLN A 424 -1.93 -15.70 20.11
N ALA A 425 -0.81 -15.20 20.61
CA ALA A 425 0.14 -15.94 21.44
C ALA A 425 -0.32 -16.11 22.90
N GLY A 426 -1.48 -15.56 23.29
CA GLY A 426 -1.98 -15.60 24.67
C GLY A 426 -1.23 -14.69 25.63
N THR A 427 -0.39 -13.77 25.14
CA THR A 427 0.40 -12.81 25.93
C THR A 427 -0.15 -11.39 25.87
N GLY A 428 -1.20 -11.14 25.08
CA GLY A 428 -1.81 -9.81 24.86
C GLY A 428 -2.71 -9.31 25.97
N GLY A 429 -3.00 -10.12 26.99
CA GLY A 429 -3.86 -9.74 28.11
C GLY A 429 -5.35 -9.69 27.76
N ASN A 430 -6.09 -8.78 28.36
CA ASN A 430 -7.51 -8.57 28.06
C ASN A 430 -7.68 -7.84 26.73
N LEU A 431 -8.55 -8.36 25.85
CA LEU A 431 -8.72 -7.81 24.50
C LEU A 431 -9.14 -6.33 24.50
N ALA A 432 -10.14 -5.96 25.29
CA ALA A 432 -10.65 -4.58 25.33
C ALA A 432 -9.60 -3.59 25.88
N GLU A 433 -8.86 -4.01 26.93
CA GLU A 433 -7.77 -3.18 27.49
C GLU A 433 -6.61 -3.05 26.49
N GLY A 434 -6.32 -4.12 25.76
CA GLY A 434 -5.26 -4.11 24.77
C GLY A 434 -5.59 -3.23 23.55
N LEU A 435 -6.82 -3.29 23.05
CA LEU A 435 -7.27 -2.40 21.97
C LEU A 435 -7.27 -0.93 22.39
N ALA A 436 -7.70 -0.64 23.63
CA ALA A 436 -7.59 0.72 24.18
C ALA A 436 -6.13 1.19 24.28
N GLY A 437 -5.21 0.26 24.58
CA GLY A 437 -3.77 0.54 24.58
C GLY A 437 -3.22 0.83 23.17
N VAL A 438 -3.70 0.13 22.15
CA VAL A 438 -3.37 0.39 20.75
C VAL A 438 -3.87 1.78 20.34
N ASP A 439 -5.13 2.13 20.66
CA ASP A 439 -5.65 3.48 20.39
C ASP A 439 -4.76 4.56 21.01
N GLN A 440 -4.36 4.37 22.27
CA GLN A 440 -3.50 5.34 22.95
C GLN A 440 -2.14 5.48 22.27
N GLU A 441 -1.47 4.37 21.90
CA GLU A 441 -0.18 4.38 21.22
C GLU A 441 -0.25 5.11 19.87
N ILE A 442 -1.30 4.86 19.10
CA ILE A 442 -1.53 5.49 17.79
C ILE A 442 -1.80 6.99 18.00
N ASN A 443 -2.70 7.35 18.91
CA ASN A 443 -3.10 8.73 19.16
C ASN A 443 -1.94 9.58 19.70
N ASP A 444 -1.14 9.03 20.61
CA ASP A 444 0.09 9.69 21.09
C ASP A 444 1.07 9.95 19.95
N SER A 445 1.13 9.04 18.97
CA SER A 445 1.98 9.19 17.78
C SER A 445 1.46 10.26 16.81
N VAL A 446 0.14 10.35 16.64
CA VAL A 446 -0.53 11.39 15.84
C VAL A 446 -0.28 12.77 16.48
N ASP A 447 -0.51 12.90 17.79
CA ASP A 447 -0.28 14.15 18.53
C ASP A 447 1.17 14.64 18.40
N LEU A 448 2.14 13.70 18.40
CA LEU A 448 3.56 14.03 18.28
C LEU A 448 3.93 14.66 16.93
N VAL A 449 3.30 14.20 15.84
CA VAL A 449 3.60 14.69 14.48
C VAL A 449 2.73 15.88 14.07
N SER A 450 1.52 16.00 14.62
CA SER A 450 0.61 17.11 14.35
C SER A 450 1.11 18.42 15.00
N GLY A 451 1.94 18.34 16.03
CA GLY A 451 2.45 19.48 16.78
C GLY A 451 1.37 20.23 17.57
N PRO A 452 1.72 21.13 18.47
CA PRO A 452 0.76 22.01 19.16
C PRO A 452 0.26 23.12 18.26
#